data_f279982a8df21d0717c059e550edcaa7
#
_entry.id   f279982a8df21d0717c059e550edcaa7
#
_cell.length_a   1.000
_cell.length_b   1.000
_cell.length_c   1.000
_cell.angle_alpha   90.00
_cell.angle_beta   90.00
_cell.angle_gamma   90.00
#
_symmetry.space_group_name_H-M   'P 1'
#
loop_
_entity.id
_entity.type
_entity.pdbx_description
1 polymer ?
#
loop_
_entity_poly.entity_id
_entity_poly.type
_entity_poly.pdbx_seq_one_letter_code
_entity_poly.pdbx_strand_id
1 'polypeptide(L)'
;MDKINGSLFVDFKQAFDIIDHDILIKKLSCYGLSCSTLHLLQSFLSLRVQSVSFNNNISKATLIRRGVPQGSILGPLLFSIYINDLPDYVSFGNCEMFADDASIHVSDSKLANVINKLELSGKQLFSWTHINKMVVHPDKTKFMILTTRQKHQRLPPL
;
A
#
# COMPACT_ATOMS: atom_id res chain seq x y z
N MET A 1 23.57 -6.94 21.97
CA MET A 1 22.28 -7.00 22.69
C MET A 1 21.27 -7.69 21.81
N ASP A 2 20.67 -8.76 22.28
CA ASP A 2 19.66 -9.50 21.50
C ASP A 2 18.38 -8.69 21.39
N LYS A 3 18.05 -8.24 20.19
CA LYS A 3 16.79 -7.53 19.92
C LYS A 3 15.69 -8.54 19.56
N ILE A 4 14.46 -8.18 19.85
CA ILE A 4 13.26 -8.81 19.34
C ILE A 4 12.84 -8.00 18.12
N ASN A 5 12.55 -8.66 17.01
CA ASN A 5 12.07 -8.02 15.81
C ASN A 5 10.59 -8.34 15.61
N GLY A 6 9.83 -7.34 15.22
CA GLY A 6 8.44 -7.48 14.80
C GLY A 6 8.28 -7.00 13.38
N SER A 7 7.48 -7.71 12.60
CA SER A 7 7.17 -7.36 11.22
C SER A 7 5.67 -7.39 10.99
N LEU A 8 5.14 -6.36 10.33
CA LEU A 8 3.77 -6.29 9.85
C LEU A 8 3.82 -6.36 8.32
N PHE A 9 3.26 -7.40 7.75
CA PHE A 9 3.11 -7.59 6.30
C PHE A 9 1.73 -7.13 5.88
N VAL A 10 1.67 -6.23 4.92
CA VAL A 10 0.46 -5.53 4.48
C VAL A 10 0.16 -5.88 3.03
N ASP A 11 -1.05 -6.36 2.77
CA ASP A 11 -1.57 -6.61 1.43
C ASP A 11 -2.67 -5.59 1.13
N PHE A 12 -2.58 -4.86 0.02
CA PHE A 12 -3.61 -3.93 -0.41
C PHE A 12 -4.63 -4.62 -1.31
N LYS A 13 -5.91 -4.45 -1.00
CA LYS A 13 -6.99 -5.01 -1.81
C LYS A 13 -7.11 -4.27 -3.14
N GLN A 14 -6.97 -5.01 -4.26
CA GLN A 14 -7.13 -4.46 -5.62
C GLN A 14 -6.29 -3.18 -5.84
N ALA A 15 -5.04 -3.18 -5.40
CA ALA A 15 -4.18 -2.01 -5.31
C ALA A 15 -4.16 -1.13 -6.58
N PHE A 16 -4.04 -1.75 -7.76
CA PHE A 16 -4.02 -1.06 -9.05
C PHE A 16 -5.39 -0.52 -9.49
N ASP A 17 -6.48 -1.14 -9.04
CA ASP A 17 -7.84 -0.83 -9.53
C ASP A 17 -8.52 0.28 -8.71
N ILE A 18 -8.02 0.56 -7.50
CA ILE A 18 -8.65 1.53 -6.59
C ILE A 18 -7.95 2.88 -6.54
N ILE A 19 -6.85 3.08 -7.26
CA ILE A 19 -6.12 4.36 -7.33
C ILE A 19 -7.08 5.49 -7.68
N ASP A 20 -7.16 6.49 -6.79
CA ASP A 20 -7.93 7.70 -7.04
C ASP A 20 -7.15 8.65 -7.96
N HIS A 21 -7.73 8.99 -9.11
CA HIS A 21 -7.05 9.79 -10.13
C HIS A 21 -6.72 11.21 -9.65
N ASP A 22 -7.58 11.83 -8.85
CA ASP A 22 -7.36 13.19 -8.37
C ASP A 22 -6.19 13.25 -7.38
N ILE A 23 -6.09 12.23 -6.49
CA ILE A 23 -4.97 12.08 -5.57
C ILE A 23 -3.68 11.82 -6.34
N LEU A 24 -3.71 10.92 -7.35
CA LEU A 24 -2.55 10.61 -8.18
C LEU A 24 -2.03 11.86 -8.90
N ILE A 25 -2.91 12.63 -9.56
CA ILE A 25 -2.53 13.86 -10.27
C ILE A 25 -1.94 14.90 -9.30
N LYS A 26 -2.50 15.04 -8.08
CA LYS A 26 -1.91 15.92 -7.06
C LYS A 26 -0.51 15.47 -6.66
N LYS A 27 -0.29 14.19 -6.41
CA LYS A 27 1.04 13.65 -6.08
C LYS A 27 2.03 13.89 -7.23
N LEU A 28 1.64 13.61 -8.47
CA LEU A 28 2.45 13.87 -9.66
C LEU A 28 2.84 15.36 -9.79
N SER A 29 1.92 16.26 -9.47
CA SER A 29 2.20 17.70 -9.41
C SER A 29 3.27 18.03 -8.35
N CYS A 30 3.21 17.41 -7.17
CA CYS A 30 4.22 17.57 -6.12
C CYS A 30 5.60 17.04 -6.54
N TYR A 31 5.68 16.06 -7.44
CA TYR A 31 6.92 15.59 -8.06
C TYR A 31 7.45 16.54 -9.16
N GLY A 32 6.79 17.67 -9.41
CA GLY A 32 7.24 18.71 -10.33
C GLY A 32 6.93 18.45 -11.80
N LEU A 33 5.96 17.58 -12.13
CA LEU A 33 5.53 17.38 -13.50
C LEU A 33 4.86 18.65 -14.04
N SER A 34 5.13 18.97 -15.32
CA SER A 34 4.55 20.14 -15.97
C SER A 34 3.03 20.01 -16.16
N CYS A 35 2.31 21.13 -16.23
CA CYS A 35 0.86 21.12 -16.47
C CYS A 35 0.47 20.33 -17.72
N SER A 36 1.25 20.43 -18.80
CA SER A 36 0.99 19.68 -20.05
C SER A 36 1.09 18.16 -19.82
N THR A 37 2.10 17.71 -19.06
CA THR A 37 2.27 16.30 -18.72
C THR A 37 1.14 15.82 -17.80
N LEU A 38 0.72 16.62 -16.83
CA LEU A 38 -0.41 16.29 -15.94
C LEU A 38 -1.71 16.16 -16.74
N HIS A 39 -2.00 17.06 -17.67
CA HIS A 39 -3.16 16.96 -18.57
C HIS A 39 -3.12 15.70 -19.44
N LEU A 40 -1.95 15.33 -19.97
CA LEU A 40 -1.77 14.10 -20.73
C LEU A 40 -2.09 12.86 -19.87
N LEU A 41 -1.55 12.78 -18.67
CA LEU A 41 -1.79 11.67 -17.76
C LEU A 41 -3.25 11.63 -17.30
N GLN A 42 -3.86 12.77 -17.03
CA GLN A 42 -5.29 12.86 -16.71
C GLN A 42 -6.16 12.35 -17.87
N SER A 43 -5.84 12.72 -19.11
CA SER A 43 -6.51 12.20 -20.31
C SER A 43 -6.34 10.68 -20.46
N PHE A 44 -5.13 10.17 -20.22
CA PHE A 44 -4.83 8.73 -20.24
C PHE A 44 -5.64 7.92 -19.23
N LEU A 45 -5.91 8.48 -18.05
CA LEU A 45 -6.67 7.85 -16.99
C LEU A 45 -8.19 8.01 -17.15
N SER A 46 -8.65 9.05 -17.83
CA SER A 46 -10.05 9.45 -17.95
C SER A 46 -10.79 8.74 -19.09
N LEU A 47 -12.12 8.76 -19.02
CA LEU A 47 -13.03 8.27 -20.08
C LEU A 47 -12.82 6.82 -20.50
N ARG A 48 -12.16 6.01 -19.68
CA ARG A 48 -12.00 4.58 -19.94
C ARG A 48 -13.28 3.84 -19.65
N VAL A 49 -13.60 2.86 -20.50
CA VAL A 49 -14.73 1.97 -20.31
C VAL A 49 -14.25 0.52 -20.29
N GLN A 50 -14.96 -0.30 -19.56
CA GLN A 50 -14.69 -1.74 -19.45
C GLN A 50 -15.97 -2.53 -19.73
N SER A 51 -15.84 -3.62 -20.45
CA SER A 51 -16.86 -4.65 -20.62
C SER A 51 -16.26 -6.03 -20.36
N VAL A 52 -17.08 -6.95 -19.89
CA VAL A 52 -16.68 -8.35 -19.65
C VAL A 52 -17.18 -9.21 -20.80
N SER A 53 -16.29 -10.03 -21.38
CA SER A 53 -16.64 -11.04 -22.37
C SER A 53 -16.61 -12.42 -21.71
N PHE A 54 -17.72 -13.13 -21.78
CA PHE A 54 -17.87 -14.49 -21.25
C PHE A 54 -18.81 -15.31 -22.15
N ASN A 55 -18.38 -16.48 -22.59
CA ASN A 55 -19.17 -17.41 -23.44
C ASN A 55 -19.83 -16.70 -24.64
N ASN A 56 -19.06 -15.95 -25.42
CA ASN A 56 -19.51 -15.16 -26.58
C ASN A 56 -20.54 -14.05 -26.28
N ASN A 57 -20.80 -13.76 -25.00
CA ASN A 57 -21.61 -12.63 -24.59
C ASN A 57 -20.71 -11.50 -24.06
N ILE A 58 -21.07 -10.27 -24.37
CA ILE A 58 -20.35 -9.06 -23.91
C ILE A 58 -21.29 -8.26 -23.02
N SER A 59 -20.82 -7.90 -21.81
CA SER A 59 -21.58 -7.06 -20.93
C SER A 59 -21.71 -5.63 -21.45
N LYS A 60 -22.63 -4.86 -20.88
CA LYS A 60 -22.70 -3.42 -21.12
C LYS A 60 -21.37 -2.76 -20.68
N ALA A 61 -20.87 -1.86 -21.50
CA ALA A 61 -19.68 -1.05 -21.18
C ALA A 61 -19.97 -0.14 -19.96
N THR A 62 -19.05 -0.12 -18.99
CA THR A 62 -19.16 0.69 -17.77
C THR A 62 -17.95 1.61 -17.67
N LEU A 63 -18.18 2.86 -17.28
CA LEU A 63 -17.13 3.85 -17.12
C LEU A 63 -16.26 3.52 -15.89
N ILE A 64 -14.95 3.47 -16.10
CA ILE A 64 -13.94 3.30 -15.03
C ILE A 64 -13.55 4.68 -14.52
N ARG A 65 -13.71 4.90 -13.21
CA ARG A 65 -13.43 6.17 -12.56
C ARG A 65 -12.22 6.15 -11.64
N ARG A 66 -11.59 4.97 -11.47
CA ARG A 66 -10.43 4.73 -10.58
C ARG A 66 -9.49 3.73 -11.22
N GLY A 67 -8.32 3.59 -10.63
CA GLY A 67 -7.33 2.61 -11.04
C GLY A 67 -6.55 3.00 -12.30
N VAL A 68 -5.44 2.28 -12.47
CA VAL A 68 -4.57 2.41 -13.64
C VAL A 68 -4.77 1.23 -14.59
N PRO A 69 -4.57 1.39 -15.91
CA PRO A 69 -4.72 0.30 -16.85
C PRO A 69 -3.75 -0.83 -16.54
N GLN A 70 -4.26 -2.00 -16.16
CA GLN A 70 -3.44 -3.19 -15.99
C GLN A 70 -2.85 -3.61 -17.36
N GLY A 71 -1.58 -4.01 -17.37
CA GLY A 71 -0.85 -4.33 -18.60
C GLY A 71 -0.30 -3.11 -19.36
N SER A 72 -0.56 -1.88 -18.91
CA SER A 72 0.10 -0.69 -19.47
C SER A 72 1.51 -0.52 -18.90
N ILE A 73 2.41 0.07 -19.68
CA ILE A 73 3.78 0.41 -19.23
C ILE A 73 3.75 1.44 -18.08
N LEU A 74 2.79 2.36 -18.09
CA LEU A 74 2.67 3.41 -17.08
C LEU A 74 2.01 2.93 -15.79
N GLY A 75 1.21 1.87 -15.82
CA GLY A 75 0.47 1.38 -14.65
C GLY A 75 1.34 1.17 -13.41
N PRO A 76 2.39 0.34 -13.49
CA PRO A 76 3.31 0.10 -12.35
C PRO A 76 4.01 1.37 -11.86
N LEU A 77 4.44 2.25 -12.78
CA LEU A 77 5.09 3.51 -12.41
C LEU A 77 4.14 4.44 -11.66
N LEU A 78 2.92 4.62 -12.16
CA LEU A 78 1.91 5.47 -11.53
C LEU A 78 1.50 4.92 -10.16
N PHE A 79 1.39 3.60 -10.03
CA PHE A 79 1.15 2.95 -8.75
C PHE A 79 2.30 3.21 -7.76
N SER A 80 3.56 3.00 -8.18
CA SER A 80 4.73 3.25 -7.33
C SER A 80 4.77 4.69 -6.84
N ILE A 81 4.49 5.67 -7.71
CA ILE A 81 4.40 7.09 -7.31
C ILE A 81 3.25 7.33 -6.32
N TYR A 82 2.13 6.63 -6.52
CA TYR A 82 0.95 6.78 -5.66
C TYR A 82 1.22 6.38 -4.21
N ILE A 83 1.97 5.29 -3.99
CA ILE A 83 2.24 4.76 -2.65
C ILE A 83 3.58 5.23 -2.05
N ASN A 84 4.40 5.97 -2.80
CA ASN A 84 5.79 6.29 -2.44
C ASN A 84 5.94 7.10 -1.15
N ASP A 85 4.91 7.80 -0.71
CA ASP A 85 4.90 8.58 0.54
C ASP A 85 4.51 7.75 1.79
N LEU A 86 4.15 6.47 1.63
CA LEU A 86 3.80 5.61 2.76
C LEU A 86 4.98 5.42 3.76
N PRO A 87 6.24 5.18 3.32
CA PRO A 87 7.36 5.07 4.25
C PRO A 87 7.58 6.31 5.10
N ASP A 88 7.40 7.50 4.52
CA ASP A 88 7.56 8.77 5.24
C ASP A 88 6.44 9.00 6.27
N TYR A 89 5.28 8.39 6.06
CA TYR A 89 4.15 8.47 6.98
C TYR A 89 4.28 7.55 8.19
N VAL A 90 5.03 6.44 8.06
CA VAL A 90 5.25 5.45 9.13
C VAL A 90 6.53 5.78 9.90
N SER A 91 6.40 6.41 11.07
CA SER A 91 7.53 6.90 11.86
C SER A 91 8.00 5.94 12.97
N PHE A 92 7.23 4.90 13.32
CA PHE A 92 7.58 3.97 14.40
C PHE A 92 8.27 2.68 13.94
N GLY A 93 8.37 2.47 12.63
CA GLY A 93 9.03 1.32 12.02
C GLY A 93 9.72 1.68 10.72
N ASN A 94 10.56 0.76 10.23
CA ASN A 94 11.10 0.85 8.87
C ASN A 94 10.08 0.25 7.90
N CYS A 95 9.57 1.03 6.96
CA CYS A 95 8.62 0.59 5.95
C CYS A 95 9.35 0.29 4.65
N GLU A 96 9.24 -0.94 4.19
CA GLU A 96 9.79 -1.42 2.92
C GLU A 96 8.65 -1.80 1.99
N MET A 97 8.78 -1.46 0.71
CA MET A 97 7.76 -1.72 -0.29
C MET A 97 8.33 -2.48 -1.47
N PHE A 98 7.58 -3.45 -1.97
CA PHE A 98 7.86 -4.15 -3.20
C PHE A 98 6.56 -4.33 -4.01
N ALA A 99 6.41 -3.55 -5.07
CA ALA A 99 5.15 -3.41 -5.82
C ALA A 99 3.98 -3.07 -4.86
N ASP A 100 2.96 -3.90 -4.80
CA ASP A 100 1.79 -3.76 -3.92
C ASP A 100 1.96 -4.36 -2.51
N ASP A 101 3.07 -5.07 -2.27
CA ASP A 101 3.41 -5.58 -0.94
C ASP A 101 4.14 -4.50 -0.13
N ALA A 102 3.67 -4.24 1.08
CA ALA A 102 4.35 -3.40 2.03
C ALA A 102 4.68 -4.17 3.32
N SER A 103 5.83 -3.90 3.91
CA SER A 103 6.21 -4.48 5.18
C SER A 103 6.78 -3.42 6.12
N ILE A 104 6.37 -3.47 7.38
CA ILE A 104 6.82 -2.55 8.42
C ILE A 104 7.59 -3.35 9.46
N HIS A 105 8.84 -2.97 9.68
CA HIS A 105 9.77 -3.67 10.58
C HIS A 105 10.12 -2.81 11.78
N VAL A 106 10.00 -3.37 12.96
CA VAL A 106 10.36 -2.73 14.22
C VAL A 106 11.30 -3.61 15.02
N SER A 107 12.15 -3.01 15.86
CA SER A 107 13.00 -3.79 16.76
C SER A 107 13.10 -3.13 18.13
N ASP A 108 13.15 -3.93 19.19
CA ASP A 108 13.38 -3.47 20.56
C ASP A 108 13.94 -4.60 21.45
N SER A 109 14.44 -4.25 22.60
CA SER A 109 14.91 -5.22 23.60
C SER A 109 13.74 -5.91 24.36
N LYS A 110 12.57 -5.27 24.42
CA LYS A 110 11.37 -5.72 25.14
C LYS A 110 10.23 -6.00 24.15
N LEU A 111 9.54 -7.14 24.33
CA LEU A 111 8.41 -7.53 23.48
C LEU A 111 7.28 -6.50 23.53
N ALA A 112 6.95 -5.98 24.71
CA ALA A 112 5.90 -4.97 24.86
C ALA A 112 6.15 -3.72 24.00
N ASN A 113 7.41 -3.28 23.90
CA ASN A 113 7.77 -2.15 23.05
C ASN A 113 7.63 -2.49 21.56
N VAL A 114 7.99 -3.72 21.17
CA VAL A 114 7.82 -4.19 19.77
C VAL A 114 6.34 -4.17 19.38
N ILE A 115 5.48 -4.73 20.24
CA ILE A 115 4.02 -4.75 20.03
C ILE A 115 3.48 -3.32 19.94
N ASN A 116 3.82 -2.45 20.87
CA ASN A 116 3.37 -1.06 20.86
C ASN A 116 3.81 -0.31 19.58
N LYS A 117 5.07 -0.49 19.14
CA LYS A 117 5.56 0.10 17.90
C LYS A 117 4.79 -0.42 16.67
N LEU A 118 4.50 -1.74 16.61
CA LEU A 118 3.69 -2.31 15.53
C LEU A 118 2.28 -1.76 15.52
N GLU A 119 1.63 -1.62 16.68
CA GLU A 119 0.30 -1.04 16.80
C GLU A 119 0.27 0.43 16.35
N LEU A 120 1.26 1.23 16.76
CA LEU A 120 1.37 2.63 16.34
C LEU A 120 1.62 2.74 14.84
N SER A 121 2.51 1.91 14.29
CA SER A 121 2.74 1.85 12.84
C SER A 121 1.48 1.42 12.08
N GLY A 122 0.74 0.46 12.61
CA GLY A 122 -0.55 0.03 12.06
C GLY A 122 -1.58 1.18 12.03
N LYS A 123 -1.69 1.95 13.10
CA LYS A 123 -2.57 3.13 13.15
C LYS A 123 -2.17 4.19 12.12
N GLN A 124 -0.87 4.44 11.94
CA GLN A 124 -0.37 5.35 10.91
C GLN A 124 -0.69 4.82 9.50
N LEU A 125 -0.45 3.53 9.25
CA LEU A 125 -0.84 2.90 7.99
C LEU A 125 -2.33 3.08 7.70
N PHE A 126 -3.21 2.80 8.68
CA PHE A 126 -4.66 2.99 8.51
C PHE A 126 -5.04 4.45 8.23
N SER A 127 -4.40 5.41 8.89
CA SER A 127 -4.61 6.83 8.60
C SER A 127 -4.19 7.17 7.17
N TRP A 128 -3.03 6.66 6.73
CA TRP A 128 -2.54 6.86 5.37
C TRP A 128 -3.48 6.24 4.33
N THR A 129 -3.95 5.00 4.56
CA THR A 129 -4.89 4.34 3.64
C THR A 129 -6.20 5.10 3.52
N HIS A 130 -6.70 5.66 4.60
CA HIS A 130 -7.91 6.48 4.57
C HIS A 130 -7.73 7.75 3.72
N ILE A 131 -6.62 8.48 3.91
CA ILE A 131 -6.28 9.67 3.14
C ILE A 131 -6.12 9.35 1.66
N ASN A 132 -5.47 8.23 1.34
CA ASN A 132 -5.18 7.80 -0.02
C ASN A 132 -6.27 6.91 -0.62
N LYS A 133 -7.41 6.73 0.04
CA LYS A 133 -8.53 5.88 -0.42
C LYS A 133 -8.08 4.45 -0.81
N MET A 134 -7.04 3.96 -0.14
CA MET A 134 -6.55 2.58 -0.28
C MET A 134 -7.25 1.67 0.71
N VAL A 135 -7.29 0.37 0.43
CA VAL A 135 -7.92 -0.62 1.31
C VAL A 135 -6.93 -1.73 1.63
N VAL A 136 -6.69 -1.96 2.92
CA VAL A 136 -5.90 -3.10 3.40
C VAL A 136 -6.76 -4.37 3.36
N HIS A 137 -6.18 -5.50 2.94
CA HIS A 137 -6.85 -6.80 2.98
C HIS A 137 -6.65 -7.44 4.36
N PRO A 138 -7.69 -7.48 5.24
CA PRO A 138 -7.50 -7.89 6.64
C PRO A 138 -7.03 -9.35 6.78
N ASP A 139 -7.56 -10.26 5.94
CA ASP A 139 -7.23 -11.68 6.04
C ASP A 139 -5.81 -12.02 5.57
N LYS A 140 -5.22 -11.18 4.71
CA LYS A 140 -3.88 -11.36 4.17
C LYS A 140 -2.83 -10.56 4.92
N THR A 141 -3.23 -9.51 5.65
CA THR A 141 -2.32 -8.75 6.50
C THR A 141 -1.95 -9.58 7.73
N LYS A 142 -0.65 -9.80 7.93
CA LYS A 142 -0.11 -10.67 8.98
C LYS A 142 0.99 -9.94 9.76
N PHE A 143 1.13 -10.29 11.03
CA PHE A 143 2.30 -9.88 11.79
C PHE A 143 3.13 -11.10 12.22
N MET A 144 4.41 -10.88 12.44
CA MET A 144 5.36 -11.91 12.87
C MET A 144 6.33 -11.33 13.90
N ILE A 145 6.60 -12.11 14.93
CA ILE A 145 7.62 -11.79 15.93
C ILE A 145 8.80 -12.75 15.76
N LEU A 146 10.00 -12.20 15.58
CA LEU A 146 11.24 -12.93 15.44
C LEU A 146 12.13 -12.69 16.66
N THR A 147 12.55 -13.77 17.31
CA THR A 147 13.42 -13.70 18.49
C THR A 147 14.29 -14.95 18.60
N THR A 148 15.29 -14.95 19.47
CA THR A 148 16.11 -16.13 19.73
C THR A 148 15.31 -17.19 20.51
N ARG A 149 15.66 -18.49 20.33
CA ARG A 149 15.01 -19.62 21.02
C ARG A 149 14.98 -19.44 22.55
N GLN A 150 16.08 -18.96 23.13
CA GLN A 150 16.18 -18.73 24.57
C GLN A 150 15.24 -17.64 25.06
N LYS A 151 15.05 -16.58 24.28
CA LYS A 151 14.13 -15.48 24.58
C LYS A 151 12.68 -15.90 24.40
N HIS A 152 12.38 -16.67 23.34
CA HIS A 152 11.03 -17.17 23.07
C HIS A 152 10.46 -17.95 24.28
N GLN A 153 11.28 -18.82 24.91
CA GLN A 153 10.86 -19.60 26.09
C GLN A 153 10.51 -18.75 27.33
N ARG A 154 10.92 -17.48 27.35
CA ARG A 154 10.69 -16.53 28.47
C ARG A 154 9.59 -15.52 28.15
N LEU A 155 9.01 -15.54 26.95
CA LEU A 155 7.95 -14.63 26.56
C LEU A 155 6.59 -15.19 27.00
N PRO A 156 5.65 -14.33 27.44
CA PRO A 156 4.26 -14.75 27.65
C PRO A 156 3.62 -15.17 26.33
N PRO A 157 2.59 -16.02 26.34
CA PRO A 157 1.80 -16.31 25.14
C PRO A 157 1.20 -15.00 24.59
N LEU A 158 1.20 -14.87 23.29
CA LEU A 158 0.61 -13.73 22.55
C LEU A 158 -0.91 -13.83 22.54
#